data_87e157121a3f199664514b95a7290745
#
_entry.id   87e157121a3f199664514b95a7290745
#
_cell.length_a   1.000
_cell.length_b   1.000
_cell.length_c   1.000
_cell.angle_alpha   90.00
_cell.angle_beta   90.00
_cell.angle_gamma   90.00
#
_symmetry.space_group_name_H-M   'P 1'
#
loop_
_entity.id
_entity.type
_entity.pdbx_description
1 polymer ?
#
loop_
_entity_poly.entity_id
_entity_poly.type
_entity_poly.pdbx_seq_one_letter_code
_entity_poly.pdbx_strand_id
1 'polypeptide(L)'
;MLTSTLQAYIGDVFLACSEKAFGRQLTEDERKDYAKTWSRWGNPSDENIIALFRRLGINDVFNGLSWQGQSTTTLKKKLRIMNQVRNKIAHGQDIMVDGQPYALTLNSIQGWRRVVQTFGERFEVHALSKIIRD
;
A
#
# COMPACT_ATOMS: atom_id res chain seq x y z
N MET A 1 3.08 -11.52 8.83
CA MET A 1 3.67 -10.21 9.12
C MET A 1 2.80 -9.12 8.51
N LEU A 2 2.68 -7.98 9.17
CA LEU A 2 1.76 -6.90 8.79
C LEU A 2 1.99 -6.38 7.35
N THR A 3 3.24 -6.12 6.98
CA THR A 3 3.58 -5.58 5.66
C THR A 3 3.38 -6.59 4.53
N SER A 4 3.59 -7.89 4.78
CA SER A 4 3.35 -8.93 3.78
C SER A 4 1.86 -9.06 3.46
N THR A 5 1.01 -8.96 4.49
CA THR A 5 -0.45 -8.97 4.32
C THR A 5 -0.91 -7.74 3.53
N LEU A 6 -0.33 -6.57 3.81
CA LEU A 6 -0.64 -5.34 3.09
C LEU A 6 -0.24 -5.46 1.62
N GLN A 7 0.93 -6.04 1.32
CA GLN A 7 1.39 -6.24 -0.06
C GLN A 7 0.41 -7.11 -0.86
N ALA A 8 -0.03 -8.23 -0.28
CA ALA A 8 -1.01 -9.10 -0.92
C ALA A 8 -2.34 -8.38 -1.15
N TYR A 9 -2.80 -7.61 -0.17
CA TYR A 9 -4.02 -6.82 -0.27
C TYR A 9 -3.95 -5.79 -1.41
N ILE A 10 -2.85 -5.05 -1.50
CA ILE A 10 -2.64 -4.08 -2.58
C ILE A 10 -2.68 -4.76 -3.94
N GLY A 11 -2.06 -5.93 -4.06
CA GLY A 11 -2.10 -6.72 -5.30
C GLY A 11 -3.51 -7.11 -5.68
N ASP A 12 -4.32 -7.58 -4.72
CA ASP A 12 -5.70 -7.96 -4.96
C ASP A 12 -6.55 -6.76 -5.41
N VAL A 13 -6.35 -5.59 -4.79
CA VAL A 13 -7.05 -4.37 -5.17
C VAL A 13 -6.66 -3.95 -6.60
N PHE A 14 -5.36 -4.03 -6.93
CA PHE A 14 -4.89 -3.72 -8.28
C PHE A 14 -5.54 -4.63 -9.32
N LEU A 15 -5.64 -5.92 -9.05
CA LEU A 15 -6.28 -6.86 -9.98
C LEU A 15 -7.76 -6.53 -10.17
N ALA A 16 -8.47 -6.19 -9.09
CA ALA A 16 -9.88 -5.78 -9.18
C ALA A 16 -10.03 -4.49 -10.00
N CYS A 17 -9.14 -3.51 -9.80
CA CYS A 17 -9.14 -2.27 -10.58
C CYS A 17 -8.84 -2.53 -12.05
N SER A 18 -7.93 -3.45 -12.35
CA SER A 18 -7.60 -3.83 -13.72
C SER A 18 -8.79 -4.45 -14.42
N GLU A 19 -9.51 -5.36 -13.75
CA GLU A 19 -10.73 -5.97 -14.31
C GLU A 19 -11.80 -4.93 -14.59
N LYS A 20 -11.98 -3.96 -13.69
CA LYS A 20 -12.92 -2.85 -13.91
C LYS A 20 -12.50 -2.00 -15.10
N ALA A 21 -11.22 -1.66 -15.19
CA ALA A 21 -10.69 -0.81 -16.27
C ALA A 21 -10.83 -1.49 -17.64
N PHE A 22 -10.57 -2.79 -17.70
CA PHE A 22 -10.65 -3.53 -18.96
C PHE A 22 -12.06 -3.99 -19.31
N GLY A 23 -12.96 -3.99 -18.34
CA GLY A 23 -14.34 -4.45 -18.53
C GLY A 23 -14.47 -5.95 -18.72
N ARG A 24 -13.50 -6.73 -18.24
CA ARG A 24 -13.49 -8.19 -18.29
C ARG A 24 -12.66 -8.76 -17.16
N GLN A 25 -12.87 -10.04 -16.89
CA GLN A 25 -12.01 -10.75 -15.94
C GLN A 25 -10.61 -10.97 -16.55
N LEU A 26 -9.59 -10.93 -15.70
CA LEU A 26 -8.24 -11.25 -16.11
C LEU A 26 -8.09 -12.77 -16.21
N THR A 27 -7.26 -13.22 -17.16
CA THR A 27 -6.88 -14.62 -17.24
C THR A 27 -5.92 -14.96 -16.10
N GLU A 28 -5.75 -16.25 -15.82
CA GLU A 28 -4.80 -16.68 -14.79
C GLU A 28 -3.38 -16.26 -15.13
N ASP A 29 -3.00 -16.33 -16.40
CA ASP A 29 -1.67 -15.90 -16.84
C ASP A 29 -1.45 -14.42 -16.65
N GLU A 30 -2.46 -13.59 -16.94
CA GLU A 30 -2.39 -12.15 -16.70
C GLU A 30 -2.23 -11.85 -15.21
N ARG A 31 -2.98 -12.54 -14.34
CA ARG A 31 -2.86 -12.38 -12.89
C ARG A 31 -1.47 -12.73 -12.39
N LYS A 32 -0.90 -13.82 -12.85
CA LYS A 32 0.45 -14.24 -12.49
C LYS A 32 1.49 -13.24 -12.96
N ASP A 33 1.32 -12.72 -14.16
CA ASP A 33 2.26 -11.75 -14.73
C ASP A 33 2.25 -10.44 -13.94
N TYR A 34 1.07 -9.91 -13.61
CA TYR A 34 0.96 -8.71 -12.78
C TYR A 34 1.54 -8.93 -11.37
N ALA A 35 1.31 -10.11 -10.79
CA ALA A 35 1.80 -10.41 -9.44
C ALA A 35 3.32 -10.36 -9.32
N LYS A 36 4.05 -10.54 -10.41
CA LYS A 36 5.51 -10.38 -10.43
C LYS A 36 5.94 -8.98 -10.02
N THR A 37 5.10 -7.98 -10.24
CA THR A 37 5.42 -6.59 -9.91
C THR A 37 5.57 -6.42 -8.39
N TRP A 38 4.55 -6.79 -7.63
CA TRP A 38 4.60 -6.59 -6.18
C TRP A 38 5.38 -7.67 -5.44
N SER A 39 5.55 -8.84 -6.03
CA SER A 39 6.38 -9.87 -5.41
C SER A 39 7.86 -9.46 -5.33
N ARG A 40 8.28 -8.50 -6.15
CA ARG A 40 9.67 -8.01 -6.18
C ARG A 40 9.92 -6.85 -5.23
N TRP A 41 8.87 -6.28 -4.63
CA TRP A 41 9.03 -5.05 -3.86
C TRP A 41 9.80 -5.23 -2.55
N GLY A 42 9.70 -6.34 -1.90
CA GLY A 42 10.14 -6.46 -0.53
C GLY A 42 9.19 -5.78 0.45
N ASN A 43 8.75 -4.55 0.16
CA ASN A 43 7.78 -3.80 0.98
C ASN A 43 6.83 -2.96 0.13
N PRO A 44 5.56 -2.83 0.54
CA PRO A 44 4.63 -1.93 -0.13
C PRO A 44 4.83 -0.49 0.39
N SER A 45 5.66 0.29 -0.27
CA SER A 45 5.82 1.71 0.02
C SER A 45 4.73 2.52 -0.70
N ASP A 46 4.52 3.77 -0.25
CA ASP A 46 3.61 4.67 -0.95
C ASP A 46 4.04 4.87 -2.41
N GLU A 47 5.34 5.00 -2.67
CA GLU A 47 5.87 5.17 -4.02
C GLU A 47 5.61 3.96 -4.90
N ASN A 48 5.80 2.74 -4.37
CA ASN A 48 5.52 1.50 -5.10
C ASN A 48 4.04 1.37 -5.43
N ILE A 49 3.17 1.71 -4.50
CA ILE A 49 1.72 1.66 -4.71
C ILE A 49 1.30 2.67 -5.75
N ILE A 50 1.79 3.90 -5.68
CA ILE A 50 1.50 4.96 -6.66
C ILE A 50 1.94 4.51 -8.05
N ALA A 51 3.16 3.99 -8.18
CA ALA A 51 3.70 3.53 -9.48
C ALA A 51 2.87 2.40 -10.07
N LEU A 52 2.39 1.48 -9.23
CA LEU A 52 1.56 0.37 -9.69
C LEU A 52 0.25 0.88 -10.30
N PHE A 53 -0.47 1.75 -9.60
CA PHE A 53 -1.77 2.24 -10.07
C PHE A 53 -1.66 3.24 -11.22
N ARG A 54 -0.49 3.83 -11.45
CA ARG A 54 -0.24 4.64 -12.65
C ARG A 54 -0.41 3.83 -13.93
N ARG A 55 -0.19 2.54 -13.89
CA ARG A 55 -0.40 1.65 -15.03
C ARG A 55 -1.85 1.64 -15.51
N LEU A 56 -2.78 2.01 -14.63
CA LEU A 56 -4.22 2.11 -14.94
C LEU A 56 -4.65 3.55 -15.23
N GLY A 57 -3.70 4.47 -15.38
CA GLY A 57 -4.00 5.87 -15.67
C GLY A 57 -4.29 6.71 -14.44
N ILE A 58 -4.08 6.18 -13.25
CA ILE A 58 -4.27 6.92 -11.99
C ILE A 58 -2.95 7.57 -11.59
N ASN A 59 -2.87 8.90 -11.64
CA ASN A 59 -1.61 9.62 -11.35
C ASN A 59 -1.16 9.44 -9.90
N ASP A 60 -2.07 9.57 -8.95
CA ASP A 60 -1.81 9.33 -7.53
C ASP A 60 -3.04 8.70 -6.90
N VAL A 61 -2.96 7.39 -6.66
CA VAL A 61 -4.08 6.63 -6.10
C VAL A 61 -4.46 7.09 -4.68
N PHE A 62 -3.53 7.70 -3.95
CA PHE A 62 -3.81 8.22 -2.61
C PHE A 62 -4.55 9.55 -2.61
N ASN A 63 -4.59 10.26 -3.73
CA ASN A 63 -5.22 11.57 -3.79
C ASN A 63 -6.70 11.47 -3.40
N GLY A 64 -7.09 12.23 -2.38
CA GLY A 64 -8.45 12.22 -1.84
C GLY A 64 -8.71 11.11 -0.81
N LEU A 65 -7.79 10.19 -0.59
CA LEU A 65 -7.93 9.15 0.42
C LEU A 65 -7.56 9.72 1.79
N SER A 66 -8.57 10.00 2.58
CA SER A 66 -8.39 10.51 3.95
C SER A 66 -9.59 10.12 4.80
N TRP A 67 -9.41 10.16 6.11
CA TRP A 67 -10.49 9.98 7.07
C TRP A 67 -10.21 10.80 8.32
N GLN A 68 -11.15 10.83 9.24
CA GLN A 68 -11.01 11.66 10.43
C GLN A 68 -9.73 11.32 11.18
N GLY A 69 -8.93 12.34 11.46
CA GLY A 69 -7.65 12.19 12.14
C GLY A 69 -6.50 11.67 11.26
N GLN A 70 -6.74 11.49 9.95
CA GLN A 70 -5.75 10.91 9.05
C GLN A 70 -5.80 11.59 7.68
N SER A 71 -4.88 12.50 7.41
CA SER A 71 -4.75 13.12 6.08
C SER A 71 -4.00 12.18 5.12
N THR A 72 -4.12 12.45 3.83
CA THR A 72 -3.37 11.71 2.80
C THR A 72 -1.86 11.78 3.03
N THR A 73 -1.35 12.97 3.35
CA THR A 73 0.09 13.16 3.63
C THR A 73 0.53 12.35 4.84
N THR A 74 -0.25 12.37 5.91
CA THR A 74 0.06 11.60 7.12
C THR A 74 0.01 10.09 6.85
N LEU A 75 -0.95 9.62 6.06
CA LEU A 75 -1.04 8.21 5.68
C LEU A 75 0.21 7.76 4.92
N LYS A 76 0.62 8.53 3.91
CA LYS A 76 1.84 8.22 3.14
C LYS A 76 3.07 8.17 4.05
N LYS A 77 3.18 9.11 4.98
CA LYS A 77 4.29 9.15 5.94
C LYS A 77 4.31 7.92 6.84
N LYS A 78 3.16 7.49 7.34
CA LYS A 78 3.07 6.29 8.19
C LYS A 78 3.46 5.02 7.44
N LEU A 79 3.03 4.88 6.19
CA LEU A 79 3.44 3.74 5.35
C LEU A 79 4.95 3.74 5.13
N ARG A 80 5.55 4.91 4.90
CA ARG A 80 7.00 5.05 4.72
C ARG A 80 7.75 4.67 5.98
N ILE A 81 7.29 5.13 7.14
CA ILE A 81 7.92 4.81 8.44
C ILE A 81 7.86 3.30 8.69
N MET A 82 6.71 2.66 8.44
CA MET A 82 6.57 1.22 8.62
C MET A 82 7.57 0.45 7.75
N ASN A 83 7.79 0.88 6.51
CA ASN A 83 8.79 0.28 5.63
C ASN A 83 10.21 0.45 6.15
N GLN A 84 10.56 1.64 6.63
CA GLN A 84 11.89 1.91 7.18
C GLN A 84 12.17 1.02 8.40
N VAL A 85 11.20 0.93 9.32
CA VAL A 85 11.33 0.10 10.52
C VAL A 85 11.50 -1.37 10.14
N ARG A 86 10.67 -1.87 9.21
CA ARG A 86 10.78 -3.26 8.77
C ARG A 86 12.15 -3.56 8.16
N ASN A 87 12.66 -2.65 7.33
CA ASN A 87 13.97 -2.84 6.70
C ASN A 87 15.09 -2.88 7.74
N LYS A 88 15.05 -2.01 8.74
CA LYS A 88 16.06 -2.00 9.81
C LYS A 88 16.02 -3.30 10.62
N ILE A 89 14.84 -3.79 10.95
CA ILE A 89 14.67 -5.06 11.66
C ILE A 89 15.24 -6.21 10.82
N ALA A 90 14.87 -6.26 9.53
CA ALA A 90 15.30 -7.34 8.63
C ALA A 90 16.82 -7.39 8.46
N HIS A 91 17.50 -6.24 8.53
CA HIS A 91 18.96 -6.16 8.37
C HIS A 91 19.72 -6.11 9.71
N GLY A 92 19.02 -6.29 10.84
CA GLY A 92 19.66 -6.27 12.16
C GLY A 92 20.28 -4.93 12.52
N GLN A 93 19.78 -3.84 11.95
CA GLN A 93 20.29 -2.49 12.16
C GLN A 93 19.50 -1.78 13.26
N ASP A 94 20.10 -0.73 13.83
CA ASP A 94 19.37 0.13 14.75
C ASP A 94 18.20 0.79 14.03
N ILE A 95 17.07 0.90 14.73
CA ILE A 95 15.85 1.48 14.14
C ILE A 95 15.98 3.00 14.16
N MET A 96 16.14 3.58 12.96
CA MET A 96 16.25 5.01 12.74
C MET A 96 15.16 5.46 11.78
N VAL A 97 14.53 6.59 12.06
CA VAL A 97 13.54 7.20 11.19
C VAL A 97 13.90 8.68 11.04
N ASP A 98 14.12 9.12 9.80
CA ASP A 98 14.50 10.50 9.47
C ASP A 98 15.73 10.96 10.25
N GLY A 99 16.72 10.07 10.42
CA GLY A 99 17.97 10.36 11.11
C GLY A 99 17.89 10.34 12.63
N GLN A 100 16.76 9.98 13.21
CA GLN A 100 16.54 9.94 14.66
C GLN A 100 16.25 8.50 15.12
N PRO A 101 16.72 8.11 16.33
CA PRO A 101 16.34 6.81 16.88
C PRO A 101 14.81 6.68 17.01
N TYR A 102 14.29 5.53 16.64
CA TYR A 102 12.85 5.25 16.69
C TYR A 102 12.57 4.15 17.72
N ALA A 103 11.74 4.47 18.72
CA ALA A 103 11.33 3.50 19.73
C ALA A 103 10.18 2.64 19.21
N LEU A 104 10.44 1.34 19.00
CA LEU A 104 9.40 0.40 18.62
C LEU A 104 8.66 -0.06 19.88
N THR A 105 7.52 0.58 20.15
CA THR A 105 6.72 0.30 21.34
C THR A 105 5.45 -0.47 20.96
N LEU A 106 4.80 -1.09 21.96
CA LEU A 106 3.50 -1.72 21.75
C LEU A 106 2.47 -0.72 21.22
N ASN A 107 2.49 0.51 21.70
CA ASN A 107 1.59 1.57 21.23
C ASN A 107 1.82 1.88 19.75
N SER A 108 3.08 1.93 19.30
CA SER A 108 3.41 2.14 17.89
C SER A 108 2.83 1.02 17.02
N ILE A 109 3.00 -0.24 17.44
CA ILE A 109 2.51 -1.39 16.70
C ILE A 109 0.98 -1.38 16.64
N GLN A 110 0.30 -1.08 17.74
CA GLN A 110 -1.16 -1.00 17.77
C GLN A 110 -1.66 0.15 16.90
N GLY A 111 -0.97 1.28 16.89
CA GLY A 111 -1.28 2.41 16.02
C GLY A 111 -1.19 2.04 14.55
N TRP A 112 -0.15 1.33 14.17
CA TRP A 112 0.04 0.87 12.79
C TRP A 112 -1.06 -0.12 12.38
N ARG A 113 -1.42 -1.05 13.26
CA ARG A 113 -2.51 -2.01 12.97
C ARG A 113 -3.82 -1.29 12.70
N ARG A 114 -4.15 -0.26 13.48
CA ARG A 114 -5.37 0.53 13.26
C ARG A 114 -5.34 1.25 11.91
N VAL A 115 -4.21 1.86 11.57
CA VAL A 115 -4.05 2.54 10.28
C VAL A 115 -4.21 1.55 9.13
N VAL A 116 -3.55 0.41 9.19
CA VAL A 116 -3.62 -0.62 8.13
C VAL A 116 -5.03 -1.19 8.03
N GLN A 117 -5.70 -1.42 9.15
CA GLN A 117 -7.07 -1.91 9.13
C GLN A 117 -8.03 -0.92 8.45
N THR A 118 -7.98 0.36 8.84
CA THR A 118 -8.82 1.40 8.24
C THR A 118 -8.46 1.61 6.78
N PHE A 119 -7.17 1.60 6.45
CA PHE A 119 -6.70 1.65 5.08
C PHE A 119 -7.28 0.50 4.25
N GLY A 120 -7.23 -0.72 4.78
CA GLY A 120 -7.80 -1.89 4.11
C GLY A 120 -9.29 -1.77 3.85
N GLU A 121 -10.04 -1.18 4.78
CA GLU A 121 -11.48 -0.99 4.63
C GLU A 121 -11.83 0.06 3.58
N ARG A 122 -10.97 1.04 3.35
CA ARG A 122 -11.26 2.22 2.51
C ARG A 122 -10.57 2.22 1.17
N PHE A 123 -9.40 1.61 1.07
CA PHE A 123 -8.55 1.74 -0.12
C PHE A 123 -9.19 1.11 -1.35
N GLU A 124 -9.77 -0.07 -1.25
CA GLU A 124 -10.38 -0.75 -2.40
C GLU A 124 -11.49 0.09 -3.01
N VAL A 125 -12.42 0.57 -2.20
CA VAL A 125 -13.53 1.41 -2.67
C VAL A 125 -12.98 2.69 -3.29
N HIS A 126 -12.00 3.31 -2.66
CA HIS A 126 -11.38 4.55 -3.14
C HIS A 126 -10.68 4.34 -4.49
N ALA A 127 -9.86 3.29 -4.61
CA ALA A 127 -9.14 2.98 -5.84
C ALA A 127 -10.10 2.66 -6.98
N LEU A 128 -11.12 1.83 -6.71
CA LEU A 128 -12.14 1.50 -7.72
C LEU A 128 -12.88 2.74 -8.20
N SER A 129 -13.14 3.72 -7.31
CA SER A 129 -13.81 4.95 -7.68
C SER A 129 -13.02 5.81 -8.66
N LYS A 130 -11.70 5.63 -8.72
CA LYS A 130 -10.82 6.38 -9.62
C LYS A 130 -10.72 5.75 -11.02
N ILE A 131 -11.23 4.54 -11.20
CA ILE A 131 -11.23 3.89 -12.51
C ILE A 131 -12.39 4.44 -13.31
N ILE A 132 -12.06 5.15 -14.40
CA ILE A 132 -13.05 5.68 -15.35
C ILE A 132 -13.17 4.66 -16.47
N ARG A 133 -14.39 4.24 -16.73
CA ARG A 133 -14.69 3.31 -17.79
C ARG A 133 -15.70 3.94 -18.77
N ASP A 134 -15.30 4.06 -20.01
CA ASP A 134 -16.16 4.57 -21.08
C ASP A 134 -17.12 3.51 -21.59
#